data_c80a29dc5a59dc863a3481dee2c95faa
#
_entry.id   c80a29dc5a59dc863a3481dee2c95faa
#
_cell.length_a   1.000
_cell.length_b   1.000
_cell.length_c   1.000
_cell.angle_alpha   90.00
_cell.angle_beta   90.00
_cell.angle_gamma   90.00
#
_symmetry.space_group_name_H-M   'P 1'
#
loop_
_entity.id
_entity.type
_entity.pdbx_description
1 polymer ?
#
loop_
_entity_poly.entity_id
_entity_poly.type
_entity_poly.pdbx_seq_one_letter_code
_entity_poly.pdbx_strand_id
1 'polypeptide(L)'
;HVKGNPSESYVVEVYKDTAALETHRKSEHFQNYINEVGSKLTSRKLYDVQPMLLIEKPDALSIINDSKSVVTLTEFTVDGNEVDTVQKQYQLDIDRAVRDDAGYKAGYVLRERNNKTHWYVIQIYSDESAFNKHMSSPGYRFMMSQIQGSLQGVTTKVLQGDILVNHGGQSFIRP
;
A
#
# COMPACT_ATOMS: atom_id res chain seq x y z
N HIS A 1 9.71 5.11 6.24
CA HIS A 1 10.05 4.40 7.47
C HIS A 1 8.87 4.34 8.44
N VAL A 2 8.92 3.42 9.41
CA VAL A 2 7.88 3.31 10.45
C VAL A 2 7.93 4.54 11.36
N LYS A 3 6.78 5.19 11.57
CA LYS A 3 6.66 6.34 12.46
C LYS A 3 7.02 5.90 13.89
N GLY A 4 8.03 6.54 14.47
CA GLY A 4 8.56 6.16 15.79
C GLY A 4 9.63 5.05 15.79
N ASN A 5 9.93 4.43 14.63
CA ASN A 5 11.04 3.49 14.48
C ASN A 5 11.76 3.71 13.13
N PRO A 6 12.64 4.70 13.02
CA PRO A 6 13.29 5.06 11.75
C PRO A 6 14.27 3.98 11.23
N SER A 7 14.62 2.98 12.05
CA SER A 7 15.44 1.86 11.59
C SER A 7 14.67 0.80 10.81
N GLU A 8 13.35 0.87 10.78
CA GLU A 8 12.50 -0.04 10.00
C GLU A 8 11.88 0.71 8.82
N SER A 9 12.17 0.27 7.62
CA SER A 9 11.67 0.90 6.38
C SER A 9 11.05 -0.13 5.44
N TYR A 10 10.10 0.31 4.66
CA TYR A 10 9.44 -0.46 3.61
C TYR A 10 9.67 0.21 2.28
N VAL A 11 10.03 -0.57 1.27
CA VAL A 11 10.08 -0.16 -0.14
C VAL A 11 9.01 -0.95 -0.87
N VAL A 12 8.13 -0.23 -1.55
CA VAL A 12 7.06 -0.82 -2.36
C VAL A 12 7.23 -0.31 -3.78
N GLU A 13 7.36 -1.25 -4.71
CA GLU A 13 7.59 -0.96 -6.12
C GLU A 13 6.54 -1.68 -6.96
N VAL A 14 5.96 -0.98 -7.92
CA VAL A 14 4.99 -1.52 -8.88
C VAL A 14 5.59 -1.46 -10.26
N TYR A 15 5.63 -2.59 -10.95
CA TYR A 15 6.15 -2.73 -12.30
C TYR A 15 5.04 -3.16 -13.25
N LYS A 16 5.14 -2.70 -14.49
CA LYS A 16 4.22 -3.07 -15.56
C LYS A 16 4.17 -4.59 -15.77
N ASP A 17 5.35 -5.21 -15.75
CA ASP A 17 5.53 -6.65 -15.96
C ASP A 17 6.88 -7.12 -15.41
N THR A 18 7.12 -8.43 -15.50
CA THR A 18 8.37 -9.05 -15.05
C THR A 18 9.59 -8.54 -15.83
N ALA A 19 9.44 -8.21 -17.12
CA ALA A 19 10.55 -7.70 -17.93
C ALA A 19 10.99 -6.31 -17.45
N ALA A 20 10.04 -5.44 -17.08
CA ALA A 20 10.32 -4.13 -16.47
C ALA A 20 11.04 -4.28 -15.13
N LEU A 21 10.61 -5.22 -14.28
CA LEU A 21 11.28 -5.53 -13.01
C LEU A 21 12.73 -6.00 -13.24
N GLU A 22 12.95 -6.92 -14.19
CA GLU A 22 14.29 -7.43 -14.50
C GLU A 22 15.19 -6.34 -15.10
N THR A 23 14.64 -5.45 -15.92
CA THR A 23 15.37 -4.30 -16.46
C THR A 23 15.79 -3.37 -15.33
N HIS A 24 14.88 -3.07 -14.40
CA HIS A 24 15.20 -2.25 -13.21
C HIS A 24 16.31 -2.89 -12.37
N ARG A 25 16.18 -4.18 -12.05
CA ARG A 25 17.18 -4.91 -11.23
C ARG A 25 18.58 -4.91 -11.85
N LYS A 26 18.69 -4.87 -13.17
CA LYS A 26 19.97 -4.81 -13.91
C LYS A 26 20.48 -3.38 -14.11
N SER A 27 19.69 -2.36 -13.81
CA SER A 27 20.10 -0.97 -13.98
C SER A 27 21.27 -0.62 -13.04
N GLU A 28 22.16 0.23 -13.52
CA GLU A 28 23.28 0.76 -12.74
C GLU A 28 22.79 1.47 -11.49
N HIS A 29 21.69 2.22 -11.60
CA HIS A 29 21.04 2.89 -10.48
C HIS A 29 20.66 1.92 -9.36
N PHE A 30 19.99 0.81 -9.68
CA PHE A 30 19.60 -0.19 -8.68
C PHE A 30 20.81 -0.90 -8.09
N GLN A 31 21.82 -1.24 -8.90
CA GLN A 31 23.03 -1.89 -8.41
C GLN A 31 23.80 -0.97 -7.44
N ASN A 32 23.91 0.31 -7.76
CA ASN A 32 24.54 1.30 -6.89
C ASN A 32 23.76 1.43 -5.56
N TYR A 33 22.43 1.50 -5.63
CA TYR A 33 21.58 1.50 -4.42
C TYR A 33 21.82 0.26 -3.54
N ILE A 34 21.81 -0.94 -4.12
CA ILE A 34 22.03 -2.18 -3.35
C ILE A 34 23.44 -2.21 -2.73
N ASN A 35 24.46 -1.79 -3.45
CA ASN A 35 25.84 -1.74 -2.95
C ASN A 35 25.99 -0.74 -1.79
N GLU A 36 25.35 0.42 -1.88
CA GLU A 36 25.41 1.45 -0.86
C GLU A 36 24.60 1.11 0.38
N VAL A 37 23.36 0.64 0.20
CA VAL A 37 22.41 0.40 1.28
C VAL A 37 22.62 -0.98 1.90
N GLY A 38 23.00 -1.99 1.10
CA GLY A 38 23.09 -3.38 1.54
C GLY A 38 24.01 -3.61 2.74
N SER A 39 25.14 -2.88 2.80
CA SER A 39 26.08 -2.96 3.92
C SER A 39 25.56 -2.31 5.22
N LYS A 40 24.52 -1.48 5.12
CA LYS A 40 23.91 -0.74 6.25
C LYS A 40 22.70 -1.48 6.84
N LEU A 41 22.20 -2.51 6.16
CA LEU A 41 21.02 -3.26 6.61
C LEU A 41 21.44 -4.40 7.55
N THR A 42 20.79 -4.49 8.70
CA THR A 42 20.92 -5.62 9.63
C THR A 42 20.07 -6.82 9.20
N SER A 43 18.98 -6.57 8.50
CA SER A 43 18.09 -7.60 7.93
C SER A 43 17.33 -7.06 6.73
N ARG A 44 16.91 -7.97 5.84
CA ARG A 44 16.07 -7.68 4.70
C ARG A 44 15.07 -8.81 4.49
N LYS A 45 13.79 -8.47 4.35
CA LYS A 45 12.75 -9.42 3.96
C LYS A 45 12.14 -8.97 2.63
N LEU A 46 11.97 -9.90 1.71
CA LEU A 46 11.32 -9.68 0.43
C LEU A 46 9.92 -10.31 0.49
N TYR A 47 8.94 -9.54 0.06
CA TYR A 47 7.55 -9.99 -0.06
C TYR A 47 7.20 -10.15 -1.55
N ASP A 48 6.94 -11.37 -1.98
CA ASP A 48 6.49 -11.63 -3.35
C ASP A 48 4.97 -11.52 -3.41
N VAL A 49 4.50 -10.36 -3.84
CA VAL A 49 3.09 -10.01 -3.86
C VAL A 49 2.58 -9.75 -5.29
N GLN A 50 1.28 -9.87 -5.45
CA GLN A 50 0.59 -9.46 -6.67
C GLN A 50 -0.52 -8.45 -6.33
N PRO A 51 -0.75 -7.47 -7.21
CA PRO A 51 -1.82 -6.51 -6.98
C PRO A 51 -3.18 -7.17 -7.17
N MET A 52 -4.09 -6.84 -6.26
CA MET A 52 -5.53 -7.07 -6.35
C MET A 52 -6.24 -5.78 -6.77
N LEU A 53 -5.87 -4.66 -6.13
CA LEU A 53 -6.34 -3.31 -6.45
C LEU A 53 -5.15 -2.35 -6.46
N LEU A 54 -5.08 -1.48 -7.47
CA LEU A 54 -4.20 -0.31 -7.49
C LEU A 54 -5.05 0.86 -7.96
N ILE A 55 -5.45 1.74 -7.06
CA ILE A 55 -6.38 2.84 -7.35
C ILE A 55 -5.77 4.13 -6.83
N GLU A 56 -5.62 5.10 -7.71
CA GLU A 56 -4.93 6.36 -7.46
C GLU A 56 -5.80 7.56 -7.85
N LYS A 57 -5.56 8.70 -7.21
CA LYS A 57 -6.07 9.97 -7.73
C LYS A 57 -5.49 10.26 -9.12
N PRO A 58 -6.20 11.08 -9.95
CA PRO A 58 -5.71 11.44 -11.28
C PRO A 58 -4.35 12.14 -11.25
N ASP A 59 -4.09 12.93 -10.21
CA ASP A 59 -2.85 13.69 -10.10
C ASP A 59 -1.70 12.78 -9.64
N ALA A 60 -0.57 12.86 -10.35
CA ALA A 60 0.66 12.15 -9.98
C ALA A 60 1.15 12.59 -8.60
N LEU A 61 1.66 11.61 -7.82
CA LEU A 61 2.39 11.91 -6.61
C LEU A 61 3.87 12.14 -6.92
N SER A 62 4.42 13.20 -6.34
CA SER A 62 5.85 13.45 -6.31
C SER A 62 6.19 14.11 -4.96
N ILE A 63 6.29 13.27 -3.93
CA ILE A 63 6.56 13.69 -2.56
C ILE A 63 7.93 13.14 -2.19
N ILE A 64 8.84 14.02 -1.80
CA ILE A 64 10.19 13.67 -1.37
C ILE A 64 10.46 14.40 -0.05
N ASN A 65 10.80 13.63 0.99
CA ASN A 65 11.11 14.13 2.33
C ASN A 65 10.01 14.99 2.96
N ASP A 66 8.73 14.67 2.70
CA ASP A 66 7.60 15.34 3.35
C ASP A 66 7.23 14.62 4.65
N SER A 67 7.40 15.33 5.77
CA SER A 67 7.04 14.82 7.09
C SER A 67 5.53 14.79 7.38
N LYS A 68 4.69 15.34 6.49
CA LYS A 68 3.23 15.46 6.69
C LYS A 68 2.48 14.24 6.18
N SER A 69 2.90 13.66 5.06
CA SER A 69 2.22 12.52 4.47
C SER A 69 2.18 11.32 5.41
N VAL A 70 1.04 10.65 5.41
CA VAL A 70 0.83 9.43 6.19
C VAL A 70 0.62 8.27 5.23
N VAL A 71 1.34 7.20 5.46
CA VAL A 71 1.14 5.93 4.75
C VAL A 71 0.78 4.87 5.79
N THR A 72 -0.26 4.10 5.55
CA THR A 72 -0.55 2.91 6.36
C THR A 72 -0.20 1.65 5.60
N LEU A 73 0.39 0.70 6.29
CA LEU A 73 0.60 -0.66 5.82
C LEU A 73 -0.13 -1.60 6.77
N THR A 74 -1.23 -2.15 6.30
CA THR A 74 -2.05 -3.12 7.06
C THR A 74 -1.83 -4.50 6.50
N GLU A 75 -1.53 -5.46 7.37
CA GLU A 75 -1.31 -6.87 7.06
C GLU A 75 -2.37 -7.70 7.78
N PHE A 76 -2.94 -8.69 7.11
CA PHE A 76 -3.95 -9.59 7.69
C PHE A 76 -4.11 -10.87 6.86
N THR A 77 -4.76 -11.87 7.48
CA THR A 77 -5.23 -13.07 6.78
C THR A 77 -6.75 -12.99 6.59
N VAL A 78 -7.22 -13.33 5.38
CA VAL A 78 -8.64 -13.37 5.01
C VAL A 78 -9.14 -14.80 5.12
N ASP A 79 -10.37 -15.02 5.62
CA ASP A 79 -11.06 -16.31 5.45
C ASP A 79 -11.16 -16.65 3.95
N GLY A 80 -10.74 -17.85 3.59
CA GLY A 80 -10.68 -18.27 2.18
C GLY A 80 -12.02 -18.21 1.43
N ASN A 81 -13.15 -18.32 2.16
CA ASN A 81 -14.49 -18.22 1.59
C ASN A 81 -14.93 -16.75 1.38
N GLU A 82 -14.24 -15.79 2.01
CA GLU A 82 -14.62 -14.37 2.02
C GLU A 82 -13.67 -13.49 1.18
N VAL A 83 -12.75 -14.09 0.44
CA VAL A 83 -11.75 -13.37 -0.36
C VAL A 83 -12.40 -12.37 -1.32
N ASP A 84 -13.44 -12.78 -2.05
CA ASP A 84 -14.13 -11.92 -3.02
C ASP A 84 -14.93 -10.80 -2.31
N THR A 85 -15.55 -11.11 -1.18
CA THR A 85 -16.26 -10.13 -0.35
C THR A 85 -15.29 -9.07 0.15
N VAL A 86 -14.16 -9.47 0.73
CA VAL A 86 -13.15 -8.55 1.26
C VAL A 86 -12.57 -7.69 0.13
N GLN A 87 -12.22 -8.28 -1.02
CA GLN A 87 -11.75 -7.51 -2.18
C GLN A 87 -12.76 -6.46 -2.62
N LYS A 88 -14.03 -6.85 -2.74
CA LYS A 88 -15.11 -5.97 -3.17
C LYS A 88 -15.33 -4.80 -2.21
N GLN A 89 -15.28 -5.05 -0.91
CA GLN A 89 -15.46 -4.02 0.10
C GLN A 89 -14.30 -3.01 0.10
N TYR A 90 -13.04 -3.47 0.00
CA TYR A 90 -11.90 -2.57 -0.18
C TYR A 90 -11.98 -1.77 -1.47
N GLN A 91 -12.40 -2.38 -2.58
CA GLN A 91 -12.62 -1.66 -3.84
C GLN A 91 -13.60 -0.51 -3.66
N LEU A 92 -14.77 -0.77 -3.09
CA LEU A 92 -15.82 0.24 -2.89
C LEU A 92 -15.36 1.39 -1.99
N ASP A 93 -14.64 1.08 -0.92
CA ASP A 93 -14.12 2.12 -0.01
C ASP A 93 -13.02 2.96 -0.66
N ILE A 94 -12.05 2.32 -1.33
CA ILE A 94 -10.94 3.02 -2.00
C ILE A 94 -11.46 3.88 -3.17
N ASP A 95 -12.36 3.35 -4.01
CA ASP A 95 -12.99 4.11 -5.10
C ASP A 95 -13.71 5.36 -4.59
N ARG A 96 -14.47 5.22 -3.49
CA ARG A 96 -15.12 6.34 -2.84
C ARG A 96 -14.11 7.34 -2.27
N ALA A 97 -13.09 6.86 -1.55
CA ALA A 97 -12.10 7.72 -0.92
C ALA A 97 -11.28 8.50 -1.96
N VAL A 98 -10.86 7.85 -3.04
CA VAL A 98 -10.15 8.51 -4.15
C VAL A 98 -11.02 9.57 -4.81
N ARG A 99 -12.33 9.32 -4.98
CA ARG A 99 -13.24 10.27 -5.59
C ARG A 99 -13.59 11.45 -4.66
N ASP A 100 -13.94 11.17 -3.40
CA ASP A 100 -14.64 12.12 -2.52
C ASP A 100 -13.72 12.74 -1.45
N ASP A 101 -12.62 12.11 -1.08
CA ASP A 101 -11.72 12.58 -0.02
C ASP A 101 -10.49 13.29 -0.61
N ALA A 102 -10.43 14.62 -0.51
CA ALA A 102 -9.33 15.40 -1.10
C ALA A 102 -7.93 14.98 -0.62
N GLY A 103 -7.81 14.60 0.65
CA GLY A 103 -6.55 14.18 1.26
C GLY A 103 -6.19 12.70 1.08
N TYR A 104 -7.10 11.85 0.59
CA TYR A 104 -6.78 10.47 0.21
C TYR A 104 -6.07 10.48 -1.14
N LYS A 105 -4.93 9.83 -1.28
CA LYS A 105 -4.10 9.88 -2.49
C LYS A 105 -4.13 8.60 -3.31
N ALA A 106 -3.98 7.46 -2.64
CA ALA A 106 -3.98 6.15 -3.30
C ALA A 106 -4.32 5.03 -2.32
N GLY A 107 -4.85 3.93 -2.84
CA GLY A 107 -5.06 2.69 -2.11
C GLY A 107 -4.62 1.50 -2.95
N TYR A 108 -3.78 0.65 -2.36
CA TYR A 108 -3.27 -0.56 -2.98
C TYR A 108 -3.61 -1.76 -2.10
N VAL A 109 -4.22 -2.77 -2.69
CA VAL A 109 -4.49 -4.06 -2.06
C VAL A 109 -3.65 -5.11 -2.76
N LEU A 110 -2.80 -5.76 -2.00
CA LEU A 110 -1.82 -6.74 -2.48
C LEU A 110 -2.07 -8.07 -1.79
N ARG A 111 -1.71 -9.15 -2.44
CA ARG A 111 -1.83 -10.51 -1.95
C ARG A 111 -0.54 -11.27 -2.19
N GLU A 112 -0.09 -12.10 -1.24
CA GLU A 112 1.04 -13.00 -1.49
C GLU A 112 0.75 -13.96 -2.65
N ARG A 113 1.75 -14.19 -3.51
CA ARG A 113 1.59 -15.11 -4.66
C ARG A 113 1.38 -16.54 -4.20
N ASN A 114 2.09 -16.94 -3.16
CA ASN A 114 2.07 -18.31 -2.64
C ASN A 114 1.06 -18.54 -1.51
N ASN A 115 0.41 -17.47 -1.03
CA ASN A 115 -0.62 -17.55 0.00
C ASN A 115 -1.79 -16.60 -0.34
N LYS A 116 -2.84 -17.16 -0.94
CA LYS A 116 -3.98 -16.38 -1.44
C LYS A 116 -4.79 -15.70 -0.34
N THR A 117 -4.65 -16.10 0.90
CA THR A 117 -5.37 -15.52 2.04
C THR A 117 -4.56 -14.47 2.79
N HIS A 118 -3.26 -14.32 2.54
CA HIS A 118 -2.41 -13.35 3.20
C HIS A 118 -2.30 -12.06 2.39
N TRP A 119 -2.79 -10.95 2.97
CA TRP A 119 -3.00 -9.70 2.27
C TRP A 119 -2.33 -8.51 2.95
N TYR A 120 -2.01 -7.52 2.12
CA TYR A 120 -1.46 -6.22 2.53
C TYR A 120 -2.30 -5.11 1.92
N VAL A 121 -2.62 -4.10 2.71
CA VAL A 121 -3.30 -2.89 2.23
C VAL A 121 -2.41 -1.70 2.54
N ILE A 122 -2.11 -0.92 1.50
CA ILE A 122 -1.34 0.32 1.59
C ILE A 122 -2.26 1.47 1.22
N GLN A 123 -2.36 2.45 2.10
CA GLN A 123 -3.16 3.64 1.84
C GLN A 123 -2.30 4.88 2.08
N ILE A 124 -2.42 5.86 1.20
CA ILE A 124 -1.60 7.07 1.19
C ILE A 124 -2.49 8.28 1.41
N TYR A 125 -2.12 9.12 2.36
CA TYR A 125 -2.83 10.32 2.77
C TYR A 125 -1.91 11.54 2.71
N SER A 126 -2.48 12.72 2.41
CA SER A 126 -1.75 13.99 2.43
C SER A 126 -1.18 14.35 3.79
N ASP A 127 -1.89 13.96 4.85
CA ASP A 127 -1.55 14.32 6.24
C ASP A 127 -2.36 13.49 7.24
N GLU A 128 -2.08 13.69 8.52
CA GLU A 128 -2.76 12.99 9.62
C GLU A 128 -4.25 13.35 9.74
N SER A 129 -4.64 14.59 9.38
CA SER A 129 -6.05 14.99 9.37
C SER A 129 -6.85 14.20 8.33
N ALA A 130 -6.29 14.04 7.12
CA ALA A 130 -6.90 13.24 6.06
C ALA A 130 -7.01 11.76 6.46
N PHE A 131 -5.97 11.21 7.07
CA PHE A 131 -5.99 9.84 7.62
C PHE A 131 -7.11 9.68 8.66
N ASN A 132 -7.18 10.54 9.67
CA ASN A 132 -8.18 10.46 10.73
C ASN A 132 -9.60 10.66 10.19
N LYS A 133 -9.78 11.57 9.21
CA LYS A 133 -11.06 11.78 8.54
C LYS A 133 -11.53 10.52 7.81
N HIS A 134 -10.65 9.86 7.05
CA HIS A 134 -10.97 8.63 6.35
C HIS A 134 -11.35 7.52 7.33
N MET A 135 -10.53 7.25 8.35
CA MET A 135 -10.76 6.19 9.34
C MET A 135 -12.06 6.38 10.13
N SER A 136 -12.48 7.63 10.35
CA SER A 136 -13.74 7.96 11.03
C SER A 136 -14.94 8.10 10.08
N SER A 137 -14.73 7.97 8.77
CA SER A 137 -15.79 8.15 7.77
C SER A 137 -16.87 7.06 7.87
N PRO A 138 -18.15 7.39 7.55
CA PRO A 138 -19.20 6.38 7.50
C PRO A 138 -18.89 5.24 6.52
N GLY A 139 -18.24 5.55 5.39
CA GLY A 139 -17.88 4.55 4.37
C GLY A 139 -16.87 3.55 4.89
N TYR A 140 -15.76 4.01 5.49
CA TYR A 140 -14.78 3.12 6.07
C TYR A 140 -15.37 2.24 7.19
N ARG A 141 -16.16 2.85 8.09
CA ARG A 141 -16.82 2.09 9.17
C ARG A 141 -17.80 1.06 8.63
N PHE A 142 -18.55 1.40 7.58
CA PHE A 142 -19.43 0.44 6.93
C PHE A 142 -18.64 -0.71 6.32
N MET A 143 -17.59 -0.43 5.54
CA MET A 143 -16.70 -1.46 5.00
C MET A 143 -16.20 -2.39 6.12
N MET A 144 -15.63 -1.84 7.19
CA MET A 144 -15.11 -2.65 8.30
C MET A 144 -16.19 -3.49 8.96
N SER A 145 -17.42 -2.98 9.11
CA SER A 145 -18.54 -3.76 9.67
C SER A 145 -18.89 -5.00 8.83
N GLN A 146 -18.62 -4.94 7.51
CA GLN A 146 -18.89 -6.07 6.60
C GLN A 146 -17.78 -7.12 6.61
N ILE A 147 -16.53 -6.74 6.87
CA ILE A 147 -15.37 -7.63 6.65
C ILE A 147 -14.59 -7.97 7.92
N GLN A 148 -14.72 -7.23 9.02
CA GLN A 148 -13.87 -7.42 10.21
C GLN A 148 -13.92 -8.85 10.76
N GLY A 149 -15.07 -9.55 10.66
CA GLY A 149 -15.24 -10.93 11.08
C GLY A 149 -14.49 -11.95 10.21
N SER A 150 -14.12 -11.56 8.99
CA SER A 150 -13.40 -12.38 8.01
C SER A 150 -11.90 -12.13 8.03
N LEU A 151 -11.42 -11.21 8.87
CA LEU A 151 -10.01 -10.84 8.97
C LEU A 151 -9.39 -11.39 10.26
N GLN A 152 -8.18 -11.94 10.15
CA GLN A 152 -7.42 -12.47 11.27
C GLN A 152 -6.02 -11.87 11.31
N GLY A 153 -5.47 -11.70 12.51
CA GLY A 153 -4.09 -11.22 12.70
C GLY A 153 -3.84 -9.82 12.15
N VAL A 154 -4.86 -8.96 12.18
CA VAL A 154 -4.76 -7.60 11.63
C VAL A 154 -3.73 -6.79 12.38
N THR A 155 -2.72 -6.32 11.65
CA THR A 155 -1.70 -5.39 12.16
C THR A 155 -1.57 -4.20 11.23
N THR A 156 -1.49 -3.00 11.77
CA THR A 156 -1.30 -1.77 10.99
C THR A 156 -0.07 -1.04 11.47
N LYS A 157 0.83 -0.74 10.54
CA LYS A 157 1.96 0.15 10.75
C LYS A 157 1.65 1.50 10.11
N VAL A 158 1.90 2.56 10.86
CA VAL A 158 1.85 3.92 10.33
C VAL A 158 3.26 4.32 9.92
N LEU A 159 3.41 4.67 8.67
CA LEU A 159 4.67 5.02 8.04
C LEU A 159 4.69 6.51 7.73
N GLN A 160 5.85 7.11 7.80
CA GLN A 160 6.13 8.38 7.15
C GLN A 160 6.53 8.09 5.70
N GLY A 161 5.92 8.78 4.75
CA GLY A 161 6.28 8.67 3.34
C GLY A 161 7.54 9.48 3.05
N ASP A 162 8.70 8.82 2.95
CA ASP A 162 9.96 9.50 2.65
C ASP A 162 10.04 9.84 1.16
N ILE A 163 9.67 8.89 0.30
CA ILE A 163 9.60 9.05 -1.15
C ILE A 163 8.31 8.37 -1.63
N LEU A 164 7.39 9.16 -2.16
CA LEU A 164 6.14 8.70 -2.74
C LEU A 164 6.03 9.24 -4.17
N VAL A 165 6.24 8.37 -5.15
CA VAL A 165 6.20 8.73 -6.57
C VAL A 165 5.30 7.76 -7.32
N ASN A 166 4.32 8.29 -8.05
CA ASN A 166 3.52 7.54 -8.99
C ASN A 166 3.15 8.41 -10.20
N HIS A 167 2.54 7.81 -11.21
CA HIS A 167 2.11 8.54 -12.40
C HIS A 167 0.70 9.13 -12.27
N GLY A 168 -0.04 8.76 -11.25
CA GLY A 168 -1.44 9.14 -11.06
C GLY A 168 -2.41 8.42 -12.00
N GLY A 169 -3.68 8.40 -11.61
CA GLY A 169 -4.77 7.90 -12.44
C GLY A 169 -4.81 6.39 -12.66
N GLN A 170 -3.98 5.62 -11.96
CA GLN A 170 -4.04 4.17 -12.08
C GLN A 170 -5.34 3.64 -11.48
N SER A 171 -6.01 2.77 -12.25
CA SER A 171 -7.20 2.04 -11.82
C SER A 171 -7.08 0.60 -12.30
N PHE A 172 -6.48 -0.24 -11.48
CA PHE A 172 -6.33 -1.68 -11.75
C PHE A 172 -7.15 -2.46 -10.72
N ILE A 173 -7.99 -3.36 -11.22
CA ILE A 173 -8.80 -4.28 -10.44
C ILE A 173 -8.55 -5.69 -11.00
N ARG A 174 -8.05 -6.59 -10.16
CA ARG A 174 -7.90 -7.99 -10.54
C ARG A 174 -9.25 -8.68 -10.50
N PRO A 175 -9.66 -9.34 -11.61
CA PRO A 175 -10.88 -10.16 -11.64
C PRO A 175 -10.78 -11.37 -10.71
#